data_69bcf7cbd8df9eec0590e3cdf4a73783
#
_entry.id   69bcf7cbd8df9eec0590e3cdf4a73783
#
_cell.length_a   1.000
_cell.length_b   1.000
_cell.length_c   1.000
_cell.angle_alpha   90.00
_cell.angle_beta   90.00
_cell.angle_gamma   90.00
#
_symmetry.space_group_name_H-M   'P 1'
#
loop_
_entity.id
_entity.type
_entity.pdbx_description
1 polymer ?
#
loop_
_entity_poly.entity_id
_entity_poly.type
_entity_poly.pdbx_seq_one_letter_code
_entity_poly.pdbx_strand_id
1 'polypeptide(L)'
;MRRWKWTIRLGGALAAATLGVGLLHLPAARPLLTRLGACPVGRASASEIEEARRIALRSLRGDAPAPARPALGFELERTTLDDVRGWARARAIACDESRESTLLVCRRVQADALESDVLQPIDEVAFVFRVRDRRLVNVTTLTAGVSPRHAADSFAAIAAALSSSLGAPEASRLPPQRWDGTRPAFVRYRYLDYVADVSAMQLPGRGIVMREQYMSASESGS
;
A
#
# COMPACT_ATOMS: atom_id res chain seq x y z
N MET A 1 48.23 -32.46 -11.44
CA MET A 1 47.14 -32.36 -12.45
C MET A 1 45.70 -32.50 -11.91
N ARG A 2 45.47 -32.98 -10.66
CA ARG A 2 44.13 -33.21 -10.12
C ARG A 2 43.41 -31.90 -9.61
N ARG A 3 44.16 -30.89 -9.18
CA ARG A 3 43.64 -29.62 -8.64
C ARG A 3 43.05 -28.67 -9.70
N TRP A 4 43.54 -28.70 -10.94
CA TRP A 4 43.04 -27.85 -12.04
C TRP A 4 41.61 -28.22 -12.50
N LYS A 5 41.24 -29.49 -12.44
CA LYS A 5 39.87 -29.91 -12.85
C LYS A 5 38.78 -29.43 -11.90
N TRP A 6 39.13 -29.19 -10.62
CA TRP A 6 38.17 -28.68 -9.63
C TRP A 6 37.92 -27.18 -9.77
N THR A 7 38.92 -26.39 -10.10
CA THR A 7 38.78 -24.94 -10.30
C THR A 7 37.91 -24.60 -11.53
N ILE A 8 38.03 -25.39 -12.60
CA ILE A 8 37.19 -25.20 -13.80
C ILE A 8 35.71 -25.56 -13.53
N ARG A 9 35.46 -26.60 -12.72
CA ARG A 9 34.10 -27.01 -12.37
C ARG A 9 33.39 -26.00 -11.44
N LEU A 10 34.11 -25.45 -10.48
CA LEU A 10 33.60 -24.41 -9.58
C LEU A 10 33.37 -23.08 -10.32
N GLY A 11 34.26 -22.68 -11.20
CA GLY A 11 34.10 -21.48 -12.01
C GLY A 11 32.92 -21.57 -12.97
N GLY A 12 32.70 -22.73 -13.60
CA GLY A 12 31.57 -22.98 -14.48
C GLY A 12 30.20 -22.95 -13.75
N ALA A 13 30.15 -23.51 -12.53
CA ALA A 13 28.95 -23.52 -11.71
C ALA A 13 28.56 -22.11 -11.22
N LEU A 14 29.55 -21.30 -10.83
CA LEU A 14 29.31 -19.90 -10.44
C LEU A 14 28.85 -19.05 -11.64
N ALA A 15 29.46 -19.19 -12.81
CA ALA A 15 29.07 -18.47 -14.02
C ALA A 15 27.66 -18.86 -14.48
N ALA A 16 27.27 -20.12 -14.37
CA ALA A 16 25.92 -20.58 -14.68
C ALA A 16 24.88 -20.05 -13.68
N ALA A 17 25.23 -19.97 -12.39
CA ALA A 17 24.34 -19.41 -11.36
C ALA A 17 24.12 -17.91 -11.55
N THR A 18 25.18 -17.14 -11.85
CA THR A 18 25.05 -15.69 -12.09
C THR A 18 24.30 -15.36 -13.37
N LEU A 19 24.49 -16.14 -14.46
CA LEU A 19 23.71 -16.04 -15.68
C LEU A 19 22.22 -16.38 -15.45
N GLY A 20 21.95 -17.42 -14.66
CA GLY A 20 20.59 -17.82 -14.30
C GLY A 20 19.86 -16.71 -13.53
N VAL A 21 20.50 -16.09 -12.53
CA VAL A 21 19.93 -14.98 -11.77
C VAL A 21 19.74 -13.75 -12.67
N GLY A 22 20.69 -13.42 -13.55
CA GLY A 22 20.57 -12.32 -14.49
C GLY A 22 19.41 -12.48 -15.47
N LEU A 23 19.16 -13.68 -15.99
CA LEU A 23 18.04 -14.00 -16.88
C LEU A 23 16.67 -13.84 -16.19
N LEU A 24 16.59 -14.10 -14.87
CA LEU A 24 15.36 -13.94 -14.08
C LEU A 24 14.95 -12.47 -13.92
N HIS A 25 15.86 -11.52 -14.08
CA HIS A 25 15.56 -10.08 -14.04
C HIS A 25 15.18 -9.47 -15.40
N LEU A 26 15.24 -10.23 -16.49
CA LEU A 26 14.80 -9.74 -17.79
C LEU A 26 13.26 -9.62 -17.83
N PRO A 27 12.71 -8.52 -18.41
CA PRO A 27 11.26 -8.37 -18.55
C PRO A 27 10.57 -9.53 -19.27
N ALA A 28 11.28 -10.18 -20.21
CA ALA A 28 10.80 -11.35 -20.95
C ALA A 28 10.67 -12.63 -20.07
N ALA A 29 11.36 -12.72 -18.93
CA ALA A 29 11.27 -13.87 -18.04
C ALA A 29 10.10 -13.76 -17.03
N ARG A 30 9.49 -12.58 -16.87
CA ARG A 30 8.37 -12.36 -15.96
C ARG A 30 7.19 -13.33 -16.17
N PRO A 31 6.70 -13.61 -17.42
CA PRO A 31 5.61 -14.56 -17.61
C PRO A 31 6.01 -16.00 -17.27
N LEU A 32 7.30 -16.36 -17.36
CA LEU A 32 7.80 -17.67 -16.95
C LEU A 32 7.84 -17.80 -15.41
N LEU A 33 8.29 -16.75 -14.72
CA LEU A 33 8.31 -16.71 -13.25
C LEU A 33 6.91 -16.79 -12.64
N THR A 34 5.93 -16.13 -13.27
CA THR A 34 4.53 -16.23 -12.82
C THR A 34 3.97 -17.64 -13.04
N ARG A 35 4.35 -18.34 -14.10
CA ARG A 35 3.96 -19.75 -14.35
C ARG A 35 4.65 -20.73 -13.40
N LEU A 36 5.87 -20.45 -12.98
CA LEU A 36 6.62 -21.29 -12.03
C LEU A 36 6.24 -21.03 -10.56
N GLY A 37 5.30 -20.10 -10.31
CA GLY A 37 4.84 -19.80 -8.96
C GLY A 37 5.86 -19.08 -8.09
N ALA A 38 6.88 -18.45 -8.70
CA ALA A 38 7.95 -17.74 -7.99
C ALA A 38 7.50 -16.42 -7.34
N CYS A 39 6.25 -15.97 -7.58
CA CYS A 39 5.60 -14.89 -6.81
C CYS A 39 4.45 -15.50 -6.00
N PRO A 40 4.64 -15.83 -4.73
CA PRO A 40 3.59 -16.45 -3.90
C PRO A 40 2.38 -15.53 -3.67
N VAL A 41 2.52 -14.22 -3.87
CA VAL A 41 1.46 -13.23 -3.62
C VAL A 41 0.19 -13.46 -4.47
N GLY A 42 0.32 -14.05 -5.67
CA GLY A 42 -0.84 -14.33 -6.54
C GLY A 42 -1.63 -15.60 -6.19
N ARG A 43 -1.09 -16.46 -5.30
CA ARG A 43 -1.70 -17.73 -4.89
C ARG A 43 -2.06 -17.82 -3.41
N ALA A 44 -1.64 -16.82 -2.61
CA ALA A 44 -1.95 -16.80 -1.20
C ALA A 44 -3.47 -16.65 -1.00
N SER A 45 -4.03 -17.48 -0.15
CA SER A 45 -5.42 -17.38 0.30
C SER A 45 -5.65 -16.08 1.07
N ALA A 46 -6.91 -15.66 1.18
CA ALA A 46 -7.25 -14.47 1.95
C ALA A 46 -6.79 -14.58 3.41
N SER A 47 -6.86 -15.78 4.01
CA SER A 47 -6.40 -16.04 5.39
C SER A 47 -4.88 -15.92 5.55
N GLU A 48 -4.10 -16.42 4.58
CA GLU A 48 -2.63 -16.28 4.61
C GLU A 48 -2.21 -14.81 4.49
N ILE A 49 -2.91 -14.04 3.65
CA ILE A 49 -2.66 -12.60 3.51
C ILE A 49 -3.03 -11.86 4.80
N GLU A 50 -4.13 -12.21 5.45
CA GLU A 50 -4.53 -11.61 6.72
C GLU A 50 -3.52 -11.93 7.82
N GLU A 51 -3.02 -13.16 7.91
CA GLU A 51 -1.97 -13.54 8.85
C GLU A 51 -0.67 -12.78 8.59
N ALA A 52 -0.23 -12.70 7.33
CA ALA A 52 0.96 -11.93 6.96
C ALA A 52 0.80 -10.44 7.31
N ARG A 53 -0.40 -9.86 7.09
CA ARG A 53 -0.73 -8.50 7.51
C ARG A 53 -0.62 -8.35 9.02
N ARG A 54 -1.18 -9.28 9.79
CA ARG A 54 -1.14 -9.26 11.26
C ARG A 54 0.29 -9.28 11.78
N ILE A 55 1.14 -10.13 11.22
CA ILE A 55 2.56 -10.20 11.58
C ILE A 55 3.27 -8.87 11.25
N ALA A 56 3.06 -8.34 10.04
CA ALA A 56 3.66 -7.07 9.62
C ALA A 56 3.22 -5.90 10.51
N LEU A 57 1.94 -5.84 10.89
CA LEU A 57 1.41 -4.78 11.74
C LEU A 57 2.02 -4.77 13.14
N ARG A 58 2.44 -5.91 13.70
CA ARG A 58 3.10 -5.95 15.02
C ARG A 58 4.35 -5.08 15.06
N SER A 59 5.12 -5.02 13.98
CA SER A 59 6.31 -4.19 13.87
C SER A 59 6.01 -2.71 13.58
N LEU A 60 4.75 -2.40 13.24
CA LEU A 60 4.30 -1.05 12.90
C LEU A 60 3.49 -0.38 14.01
N ARG A 61 3.21 -1.08 15.11
CA ARG A 61 2.43 -0.55 16.22
C ARG A 61 3.23 0.43 17.05
N GLY A 62 2.54 1.45 17.55
CA GLY A 62 3.00 2.29 18.64
C GLY A 62 2.52 1.76 20.01
N ASP A 63 2.83 2.51 21.05
CA ASP A 63 2.58 2.09 22.44
C ASP A 63 1.27 2.61 23.03
N ALA A 64 0.68 3.65 22.43
CA ALA A 64 -0.54 4.30 22.92
C ALA A 64 -1.72 4.08 21.94
N PRO A 65 -2.96 4.03 22.43
CA PRO A 65 -4.14 4.03 21.57
C PRO A 65 -4.25 5.34 20.79
N ALA A 66 -4.82 5.28 19.57
CA ALA A 66 -5.04 6.46 18.75
C ALA A 66 -6.15 7.35 19.35
N PRO A 67 -5.96 8.68 19.41
CA PRO A 67 -7.00 9.61 19.86
C PRO A 67 -8.19 9.67 18.89
N ALA A 68 -7.94 9.43 17.60
CA ALA A 68 -8.94 9.30 16.54
C ALA A 68 -8.44 8.27 15.50
N ARG A 69 -9.32 7.80 14.61
CA ARG A 69 -8.97 6.84 13.56
C ARG A 69 -9.57 7.25 12.21
N PRO A 70 -9.15 8.41 11.63
CA PRO A 70 -9.65 8.85 10.34
C PRO A 70 -9.34 7.81 9.26
N ALA A 71 -10.32 7.56 8.37
CA ALA A 71 -10.20 6.60 7.28
C ALA A 71 -11.07 7.02 6.09
N LEU A 72 -10.96 8.29 5.64
CA LEU A 72 -11.63 8.82 4.45
C LEU A 72 -13.17 8.73 4.51
N GLY A 73 -13.77 9.01 5.68
CA GLY A 73 -15.21 8.92 5.90
C GLY A 73 -15.72 7.51 6.24
N PHE A 74 -14.84 6.51 6.33
CA PHE A 74 -15.19 5.17 6.77
C PHE A 74 -14.72 4.91 8.20
N GLU A 75 -15.38 3.99 8.89
CA GLU A 75 -15.00 3.55 10.21
C GLU A 75 -14.29 2.19 10.13
N LEU A 76 -12.99 2.16 10.42
CA LEU A 76 -12.25 0.89 10.52
C LEU A 76 -12.88 -0.01 11.59
N GLU A 77 -12.98 -1.30 11.28
CA GLU A 77 -13.57 -2.36 12.12
C GLU A 77 -15.09 -2.28 12.34
N ARG A 78 -15.76 -1.24 11.81
CA ARG A 78 -17.21 -1.10 11.84
C ARG A 78 -17.84 -1.18 10.46
N THR A 79 -17.33 -0.38 9.50
CA THR A 79 -17.78 -0.43 8.10
C THR A 79 -17.64 -1.84 7.54
N THR A 80 -18.69 -2.34 6.91
CA THR A 80 -18.72 -3.67 6.28
C THR A 80 -18.48 -3.58 4.77
N LEU A 81 -18.20 -4.72 4.16
CA LEU A 81 -18.10 -4.81 2.69
C LEU A 81 -19.39 -4.32 2.00
N ASP A 82 -20.56 -4.65 2.55
CA ASP A 82 -21.84 -4.24 1.96
C ASP A 82 -22.09 -2.74 2.09
N ASP A 83 -21.61 -2.10 3.16
CA ASP A 83 -21.66 -0.64 3.31
C ASP A 83 -20.82 0.03 2.22
N VAL A 84 -19.59 -0.45 1.96
CA VAL A 84 -18.73 0.11 0.91
C VAL A 84 -19.31 -0.16 -0.49
N ARG A 85 -19.90 -1.33 -0.72
CA ARG A 85 -20.62 -1.61 -1.98
C ARG A 85 -21.82 -0.67 -2.17
N GLY A 86 -22.57 -0.41 -1.09
CA GLY A 86 -23.67 0.55 -1.08
C GLY A 86 -23.20 1.97 -1.41
N TRP A 87 -22.11 2.41 -0.77
CA TRP A 87 -21.46 3.70 -1.02
C TRP A 87 -21.03 3.84 -2.49
N ALA A 88 -20.39 2.82 -3.06
CA ALA A 88 -19.92 2.83 -4.44
C ALA A 88 -21.09 2.87 -5.44
N ARG A 89 -22.13 2.05 -5.22
CA ARG A 89 -23.34 2.04 -6.07
C ARG A 89 -24.07 3.38 -6.06
N ALA A 90 -24.24 3.99 -4.89
CA ALA A 90 -24.91 5.29 -4.76
C ALA A 90 -24.20 6.42 -5.51
N ARG A 91 -22.90 6.25 -5.83
CA ARG A 91 -22.06 7.22 -6.54
C ARG A 91 -21.68 6.77 -7.96
N ALA A 92 -22.25 5.69 -8.46
CA ALA A 92 -21.92 5.07 -9.76
C ALA A 92 -20.42 4.81 -9.93
N ILE A 93 -19.70 4.45 -8.85
CA ILE A 93 -18.29 4.14 -8.86
C ILE A 93 -18.10 2.66 -9.20
N ALA A 94 -17.28 2.39 -10.24
CA ALA A 94 -16.92 1.03 -10.63
C ALA A 94 -15.87 0.44 -9.68
N CYS A 95 -16.16 -0.73 -9.13
CA CYS A 95 -15.26 -1.44 -8.25
C CYS A 95 -15.13 -2.91 -8.67
N ASP A 96 -13.91 -3.43 -8.58
CA ASP A 96 -13.56 -4.83 -8.81
C ASP A 96 -13.36 -5.54 -7.47
N GLU A 97 -13.97 -6.69 -7.30
CA GLU A 97 -13.85 -7.50 -6.09
C GLU A 97 -12.95 -8.69 -6.32
N SER A 98 -12.09 -9.00 -5.36
CA SER A 98 -11.13 -10.11 -5.46
C SER A 98 -10.78 -10.69 -4.09
N ARG A 99 -9.95 -11.74 -4.09
CA ARG A 99 -9.44 -12.40 -2.87
C ARG A 99 -10.57 -12.86 -1.95
N GLU A 100 -11.50 -13.63 -2.47
CA GLU A 100 -12.64 -14.17 -1.71
C GLU A 100 -13.44 -13.04 -1.02
N SER A 101 -13.67 -11.92 -1.74
CA SER A 101 -14.39 -10.76 -1.23
C SER A 101 -13.72 -10.04 -0.04
N THR A 102 -12.40 -10.15 0.09
CA THR A 102 -11.63 -9.40 1.11
C THR A 102 -10.90 -8.19 0.55
N LEU A 103 -10.95 -7.97 -0.75
CA LEU A 103 -10.38 -6.80 -1.41
C LEU A 103 -11.39 -6.25 -2.41
N LEU A 104 -11.75 -4.99 -2.24
CA LEU A 104 -12.55 -4.21 -3.19
C LEU A 104 -11.69 -3.05 -3.70
N VAL A 105 -11.53 -2.95 -5.02
CA VAL A 105 -10.71 -1.91 -5.66
C VAL A 105 -11.63 -1.06 -6.53
N CYS A 106 -11.76 0.21 -6.20
CA CYS A 106 -12.57 1.19 -6.92
C CYS A 106 -11.66 2.13 -7.71
N ARG A 107 -12.04 2.49 -8.93
CA ARG A 107 -11.20 3.29 -9.83
C ARG A 107 -11.83 4.61 -10.20
N ARG A 108 -10.97 5.62 -10.42
CA ARG A 108 -11.38 6.97 -10.82
C ARG A 108 -12.42 7.57 -9.88
N VAL A 109 -12.11 7.52 -8.60
CA VAL A 109 -12.98 8.02 -7.54
C VAL A 109 -12.78 9.53 -7.41
N GLN A 110 -13.87 10.30 -7.44
CA GLN A 110 -13.79 11.74 -7.17
C GLN A 110 -13.37 11.98 -5.72
N ALA A 111 -12.49 12.95 -5.49
CA ALA A 111 -11.96 13.22 -4.15
C ALA A 111 -13.05 13.62 -3.15
N ASP A 112 -14.09 14.32 -3.61
CA ASP A 112 -15.26 14.73 -2.82
C ASP A 112 -16.18 13.55 -2.43
N ALA A 113 -16.04 12.40 -3.08
CA ALA A 113 -16.73 11.19 -2.67
C ALA A 113 -16.14 10.57 -1.39
N LEU A 114 -14.95 11.02 -1.01
CA LEU A 114 -14.20 10.62 0.18
C LEU A 114 -13.88 11.87 1.01
N GLU A 115 -13.67 11.71 2.29
CA GLU A 115 -13.13 12.78 3.14
C GLU A 115 -11.60 12.87 2.92
N SER A 116 -11.19 13.25 1.70
CA SER A 116 -9.80 13.38 1.29
C SER A 116 -9.50 14.79 0.80
N ASP A 117 -8.37 15.35 1.24
CA ASP A 117 -7.87 16.67 0.82
C ASP A 117 -7.03 16.62 -0.48
N VAL A 118 -7.11 15.53 -1.24
CA VAL A 118 -6.48 15.43 -2.56
C VAL A 118 -7.22 16.31 -3.56
N LEU A 119 -6.50 17.17 -4.27
CA LEU A 119 -7.06 18.19 -5.16
C LEU A 119 -7.44 17.70 -6.56
N GLN A 120 -7.39 16.39 -6.79
CA GLN A 120 -7.71 15.77 -8.08
C GLN A 120 -8.38 14.41 -7.90
N PRO A 121 -9.02 13.84 -8.95
CA PRO A 121 -9.58 12.49 -8.87
C PRO A 121 -8.53 11.46 -8.47
N ILE A 122 -8.95 10.52 -7.63
CA ILE A 122 -8.12 9.42 -7.12
C ILE A 122 -8.20 8.27 -8.11
N ASP A 123 -7.04 7.79 -8.61
CA ASP A 123 -7.00 6.73 -9.62
C ASP A 123 -7.52 5.42 -9.07
N GLU A 124 -7.16 5.10 -7.81
CA GLU A 124 -7.52 3.83 -7.19
C GLU A 124 -7.77 4.02 -5.69
N VAL A 125 -8.84 3.43 -5.20
CA VAL A 125 -9.11 3.24 -3.77
C VAL A 125 -9.27 1.76 -3.50
N ALA A 126 -8.41 1.22 -2.64
CA ALA A 126 -8.44 -0.18 -2.23
C ALA A 126 -8.97 -0.30 -0.80
N PHE A 127 -10.01 -1.09 -0.62
CA PHE A 127 -10.59 -1.44 0.66
C PHE A 127 -10.27 -2.89 0.99
N VAL A 128 -9.64 -3.14 2.14
CA VAL A 128 -9.31 -4.48 2.60
C VAL A 128 -10.20 -4.83 3.79
N PHE A 129 -10.85 -5.99 3.69
CA PHE A 129 -11.76 -6.48 4.71
C PHE A 129 -11.18 -7.71 5.41
N ARG A 130 -11.47 -7.85 6.69
CA ARG A 130 -11.13 -9.03 7.49
C ARG A 130 -11.89 -10.25 6.99
N VAL A 131 -11.24 -11.41 6.92
CA VAL A 131 -11.82 -12.63 6.36
C VAL A 131 -13.09 -13.07 7.11
N ARG A 132 -13.05 -13.07 8.43
CA ARG A 132 -14.08 -13.67 9.28
C ARG A 132 -15.43 -12.94 9.30
N ASP A 133 -15.41 -11.60 9.27
CA ASP A 133 -16.59 -10.75 9.51
C ASP A 133 -16.80 -9.67 8.45
N ARG A 134 -15.96 -9.63 7.41
CA ARG A 134 -16.01 -8.65 6.31
C ARG A 134 -16.00 -7.19 6.76
N ARG A 135 -15.40 -6.92 7.92
CA ARG A 135 -15.20 -5.56 8.40
C ARG A 135 -13.96 -4.93 7.81
N LEU A 136 -14.04 -3.65 7.49
CA LEU A 136 -12.97 -2.86 6.90
C LEU A 136 -11.79 -2.76 7.88
N VAL A 137 -10.59 -3.13 7.41
CA VAL A 137 -9.35 -3.08 8.20
C VAL A 137 -8.27 -2.23 7.56
N ASN A 138 -8.43 -1.86 6.28
CA ASN A 138 -7.50 -0.97 5.61
C ASN A 138 -8.21 -0.23 4.47
N VAL A 139 -7.93 1.07 4.33
CA VAL A 139 -8.25 1.88 3.16
C VAL A 139 -6.95 2.45 2.62
N THR A 140 -6.74 2.33 1.31
CA THR A 140 -5.57 2.90 0.64
C THR A 140 -6.02 3.63 -0.61
N THR A 141 -5.57 4.87 -0.79
CA THR A 141 -5.72 5.61 -2.05
C THR A 141 -4.42 5.64 -2.82
N LEU A 142 -4.52 5.73 -4.13
CA LEU A 142 -3.40 5.97 -5.02
C LEU A 142 -3.81 7.01 -6.06
N THR A 143 -3.00 8.05 -6.20
CA THR A 143 -3.17 9.12 -7.20
C THR A 143 -1.86 9.33 -7.92
N ALA A 144 -1.83 9.17 -9.24
CA ALA A 144 -0.62 9.30 -10.07
C ALA A 144 -0.68 10.52 -11.00
N GLY A 145 0.46 10.93 -11.54
CA GLY A 145 0.52 12.05 -12.46
C GLY A 145 0.24 13.42 -11.81
N VAL A 146 0.34 13.50 -10.49
CA VAL A 146 0.10 14.74 -9.74
C VAL A 146 1.17 15.77 -10.12
N SER A 147 0.77 17.01 -10.36
CA SER A 147 1.74 18.09 -10.57
C SER A 147 2.53 18.38 -9.27
N PRO A 148 3.77 18.85 -9.34
CA PRO A 148 4.58 19.16 -8.15
C PRO A 148 3.88 20.06 -7.14
N ARG A 149 3.17 21.08 -7.63
CA ARG A 149 2.42 22.03 -6.79
C ARG A 149 1.22 21.34 -6.11
N HIS A 150 0.38 20.65 -6.88
CA HIS A 150 -0.76 19.94 -6.30
C HIS A 150 -0.33 18.85 -5.31
N ALA A 151 0.78 18.15 -5.59
CA ALA A 151 1.31 17.18 -4.65
C ALA A 151 1.74 17.82 -3.32
N ALA A 152 2.39 18.99 -3.37
CA ALA A 152 2.80 19.71 -2.16
C ALA A 152 1.58 20.23 -1.40
N ASP A 153 0.62 20.85 -2.09
CA ASP A 153 -0.58 21.44 -1.48
C ASP A 153 -1.47 20.36 -0.86
N SER A 154 -1.77 19.27 -1.59
CA SER A 154 -2.55 18.14 -1.05
C SER A 154 -1.82 17.46 0.12
N PHE A 155 -0.51 17.23 0.01
CA PHE A 155 0.25 16.63 1.10
C PHE A 155 0.20 17.49 2.37
N ALA A 156 0.34 18.81 2.23
CA ALA A 156 0.28 19.74 3.37
C ALA A 156 -1.12 19.73 4.01
N ALA A 157 -2.20 19.74 3.22
CA ALA A 157 -3.57 19.71 3.71
C ALA A 157 -3.85 18.40 4.47
N ILE A 158 -3.51 17.24 3.90
CA ILE A 158 -3.68 15.94 4.54
C ILE A 158 -2.86 15.86 5.84
N ALA A 159 -1.59 16.29 5.81
CA ALA A 159 -0.74 16.28 7.00
C ALA A 159 -1.29 17.17 8.11
N ALA A 160 -1.85 18.35 7.77
CA ALA A 160 -2.49 19.24 8.73
C ALA A 160 -3.76 18.63 9.33
N ALA A 161 -4.64 18.04 8.52
CA ALA A 161 -5.84 17.35 8.97
C ALA A 161 -5.51 16.18 9.92
N LEU A 162 -4.51 15.37 9.57
CA LEU A 162 -4.05 14.27 10.42
C LEU A 162 -3.43 14.79 11.72
N SER A 163 -2.61 15.85 11.68
CA SER A 163 -2.02 16.43 12.89
C SER A 163 -3.06 17.01 13.83
N SER A 164 -4.13 17.57 13.28
CA SER A 164 -5.26 18.10 14.08
C SER A 164 -6.00 16.99 14.84
N SER A 165 -6.17 15.82 14.24
CA SER A 165 -6.92 14.69 14.81
C SER A 165 -6.06 13.71 15.61
N LEU A 166 -4.79 13.55 15.24
CA LEU A 166 -3.88 12.55 15.79
C LEU A 166 -2.75 13.14 16.64
N GLY A 167 -2.49 14.46 16.55
CA GLY A 167 -1.32 15.08 17.19
C GLY A 167 -0.06 15.00 16.33
N ALA A 168 1.11 15.00 16.97
CA ALA A 168 2.39 14.99 16.26
C ALA A 168 2.64 13.63 15.57
N PRO A 169 3.15 13.60 14.33
CA PRO A 169 3.52 12.36 13.66
C PRO A 169 4.75 11.71 14.31
N GLU A 170 4.84 10.39 14.28
CA GLU A 170 6.03 9.64 14.69
C GLU A 170 7.25 10.00 13.81
N ALA A 171 7.00 10.10 12.51
CA ALA A 171 8.04 10.46 11.55
C ALA A 171 7.44 11.24 10.38
N SER A 172 8.18 12.23 9.90
CA SER A 172 7.76 13.02 8.75
C SER A 172 8.93 13.53 7.91
N ARG A 173 8.67 13.73 6.63
CA ARG A 173 9.55 14.43 5.70
C ARG A 173 8.66 15.22 4.74
N LEU A 174 8.82 16.53 4.73
CA LEU A 174 8.07 17.43 3.87
C LEU A 174 8.40 17.24 2.40
N PRO A 175 7.48 17.63 1.49
CA PRO A 175 7.72 17.64 0.05
C PRO A 175 8.99 18.40 -0.30
N PRO A 176 9.86 17.85 -1.18
CA PRO A 176 11.04 18.56 -1.64
C PRO A 176 10.67 19.71 -2.58
N GLN A 177 11.49 20.74 -2.65
CA GLN A 177 11.30 21.82 -3.63
C GLN A 177 11.39 21.32 -5.09
N ARG A 178 12.19 20.28 -5.32
CA ARG A 178 12.30 19.58 -6.61
C ARG A 178 12.11 18.09 -6.40
N TRP A 179 11.22 17.52 -7.17
CA TRP A 179 10.96 16.09 -7.18
C TRP A 179 11.94 15.40 -8.14
N ASP A 180 12.85 14.60 -7.62
CA ASP A 180 13.90 13.89 -8.37
C ASP A 180 13.83 12.36 -8.26
N GLY A 181 12.81 11.85 -7.60
CA GLY A 181 12.59 10.41 -7.38
C GLY A 181 13.45 9.79 -6.26
N THR A 182 14.41 10.53 -5.68
CA THR A 182 15.31 9.99 -4.65
C THR A 182 14.79 10.21 -3.24
N ARG A 183 13.90 11.18 -3.05
CA ARG A 183 13.42 11.62 -1.73
C ARG A 183 11.90 11.65 -1.68
N PRO A 184 11.25 10.64 -1.11
CA PRO A 184 9.81 10.69 -0.87
C PRO A 184 9.49 11.71 0.23
N ALA A 185 8.37 12.43 0.07
CA ALA A 185 7.69 13.06 1.19
C ALA A 185 6.88 11.99 1.92
N PHE A 186 6.79 12.08 3.23
CA PHE A 186 5.92 11.20 4.00
C PHE A 186 5.55 11.82 5.35
N VAL A 187 4.40 11.41 5.87
CA VAL A 187 3.99 11.59 7.26
C VAL A 187 3.44 10.27 7.77
N ARG A 188 3.84 9.89 8.99
CA ARG A 188 3.53 8.58 9.54
C ARG A 188 3.08 8.70 10.98
N TYR A 189 1.98 8.01 11.29
CA TYR A 189 1.42 7.89 12.62
C TYR A 189 1.33 6.42 12.99
N ARG A 190 1.77 6.07 14.20
CA ARG A 190 1.74 4.70 14.72
C ARG A 190 1.16 4.69 16.11
N TYR A 191 0.05 3.98 16.23
CA TYR A 191 -0.63 3.77 17.49
C TYR A 191 -0.82 2.27 17.74
N LEU A 192 -1.19 1.89 18.95
CA LEU A 192 -1.43 0.51 19.34
C LEU A 192 -2.50 -0.16 18.46
N ASP A 193 -3.53 0.59 18.07
CA ASP A 193 -4.73 0.13 17.38
C ASP A 193 -4.92 0.74 15.97
N TYR A 194 -4.02 1.65 15.55
CA TYR A 194 -4.17 2.38 14.31
C TYR A 194 -2.83 2.81 13.70
N VAL A 195 -2.75 2.76 12.38
CA VAL A 195 -1.61 3.27 11.60
C VAL A 195 -2.15 4.13 10.46
N ALA A 196 -1.58 5.33 10.30
CA ALA A 196 -1.76 6.15 9.11
C ALA A 196 -0.39 6.45 8.46
N ASP A 197 -0.34 6.30 7.14
CA ASP A 197 0.85 6.59 6.33
C ASP A 197 0.43 7.35 5.08
N VAL A 198 0.95 8.56 4.90
CA VAL A 198 0.75 9.36 3.69
C VAL A 198 2.11 9.57 3.07
N SER A 199 2.21 9.33 1.77
CA SER A 199 3.47 9.47 1.05
C SER A 199 3.26 10.03 -0.34
N ALA A 200 4.26 10.77 -0.82
CA ALA A 200 4.33 11.26 -2.18
C ALA A 200 5.75 11.07 -2.72
N MET A 201 5.87 10.54 -3.93
CA MET A 201 7.17 10.26 -4.56
C MET A 201 7.08 10.40 -6.06
N GLN A 202 8.14 10.92 -6.68
CA GLN A 202 8.30 10.90 -8.13
C GLN A 202 8.67 9.50 -8.60
N LEU A 203 7.87 8.93 -9.50
CA LEU A 203 8.16 7.63 -10.13
C LEU A 203 8.46 7.80 -11.62
N PRO A 204 9.45 7.08 -12.18
CA PRO A 204 9.72 7.09 -13.61
C PRO A 204 8.47 6.69 -14.41
N GLY A 205 8.13 7.50 -15.42
CA GLY A 205 6.99 7.25 -16.32
C GLY A 205 5.60 7.44 -15.70
N ARG A 206 5.49 7.72 -14.38
CA ARG A 206 4.21 7.94 -13.69
C ARG A 206 4.02 9.33 -13.12
N GLY A 207 5.06 10.18 -13.15
CA GLY A 207 5.03 11.47 -12.48
C GLY A 207 5.08 11.32 -10.96
N ILE A 208 4.51 12.29 -10.23
CA ILE A 208 4.39 12.18 -8.78
C ILE A 208 3.20 11.28 -8.46
N VAL A 209 3.44 10.30 -7.60
CA VAL A 209 2.43 9.38 -7.07
C VAL A 209 2.24 9.71 -5.60
N MET A 210 0.99 9.94 -5.21
CA MET A 210 0.57 10.11 -3.82
C MET A 210 -0.18 8.87 -3.35
N ARG A 211 0.05 8.49 -2.11
CA ARG A 211 -0.65 7.38 -1.44
C ARG A 211 -1.04 7.80 -0.03
N GLU A 212 -2.30 7.61 0.30
CA GLU A 212 -2.78 7.63 1.67
C GLU A 212 -3.12 6.19 2.08
N GLN A 213 -2.79 5.81 3.29
CA GLN A 213 -3.11 4.50 3.83
C GLN A 213 -3.50 4.59 5.29
N TYR A 214 -4.64 4.01 5.62
CA TYR A 214 -5.24 4.00 6.95
C TYR A 214 -5.55 2.57 7.34
N MET A 215 -4.97 2.09 8.45
CA MET A 215 -5.06 0.68 8.84
C MET A 215 -5.48 0.53 10.30
N SER A 216 -6.37 -0.39 10.57
CA SER A 216 -6.55 -0.93 11.90
C SER A 216 -5.36 -1.82 12.25
N ALA A 217 -4.75 -1.56 13.40
CA ALA A 217 -3.70 -2.37 14.00
C ALA A 217 -4.20 -3.14 15.23
N SER A 218 -5.51 -3.11 15.52
CA SER A 218 -6.11 -3.84 16.64
C SER A 218 -5.91 -5.34 16.46
N GLU A 219 -5.62 -6.03 17.57
CA GLU A 219 -5.59 -7.51 17.62
C GLU A 219 -6.99 -8.11 17.76
N SER A 220 -8.06 -7.32 17.57
CA SER A 220 -9.44 -7.73 17.80
C SER A 220 -9.75 -9.05 17.12
N GLY A 221 -9.67 -10.15 17.88
CA GLY A 221 -10.17 -11.44 17.51
C GLY A 221 -9.26 -12.63 17.77
N SER A 222 -8.81 -12.82 18.97
CA SER A 222 -8.62 -14.18 19.51
C SER A 222 -9.94 -14.74 19.99
#